data_71b379d9bfce5ef4663369987a8ed803
#
_entry.id   71b379d9bfce5ef4663369987a8ed803
#
_cell.length_a   1.000
_cell.length_b   1.000
_cell.length_c   1.000
_cell.angle_alpha   90.00
_cell.angle_beta   90.00
_cell.angle_gamma   90.00
#
_symmetry.space_group_name_H-M   'P 1'
#
loop_
_entity.id
_entity.type
_entity.pdbx_description
1 polymer ?
#
loop_
_entity_poly.entity_id
_entity_poly.type
_entity_poly.pdbx_seq_one_letter_code
_entity_poly.pdbx_strand_id
1 'polypeptide(L)'
;QCYVKLNDEKKFVGAGNHSEAKKIAQTLPRANGHFREWTDAILDDGKTFAPFEIGGHLTEIGLSGIVALKLQQNLKWDGETMKAKGIPEADALVRKQNRTRWL
;
A
#
# COMPACT_ATOMS: atom_id res chain seq x y z
N GLN A 1 8.23 -9.32 10.59
CA GLN A 1 8.46 -10.61 11.31
C GLN A 1 7.10 -11.20 11.66
N CYS A 2 6.82 -12.46 11.23
CA CYS A 2 5.56 -13.15 11.53
C CYS A 2 5.66 -13.91 12.85
N TYR A 3 4.61 -13.85 13.66
CA TYR A 3 4.50 -14.58 14.92
C TYR A 3 3.30 -15.52 14.86
N VAL A 4 3.44 -16.69 15.46
CA VAL A 4 2.41 -17.74 15.54
C VAL A 4 2.11 -18.03 17.01
N LYS A 5 0.84 -18.27 17.30
CA LYS A 5 0.36 -18.75 18.59
C LYS A 5 -0.81 -19.69 18.33
N LEU A 6 -0.75 -20.91 18.82
CA LEU A 6 -1.88 -21.83 18.83
C LEU A 6 -2.75 -21.61 20.08
N ASN A 7 -3.98 -22.13 20.04
CA ASN A 7 -4.99 -21.85 21.09
C ASN A 7 -4.56 -22.31 22.52
N ASP A 8 -3.72 -23.33 22.62
CA ASP A 8 -3.19 -23.90 23.84
C ASP A 8 -1.88 -23.27 24.35
N GLU A 9 -1.28 -22.38 23.52
CA GLU A 9 -0.02 -21.75 23.87
C GLU A 9 -0.24 -20.42 24.60
N LYS A 10 0.68 -20.11 25.53
CA LYS A 10 0.62 -18.87 26.33
C LYS A 10 1.28 -17.66 25.65
N LYS A 11 2.21 -17.90 24.75
CA LYS A 11 3.04 -16.84 24.14
C LYS A 11 3.09 -16.95 22.63
N PHE A 12 3.22 -15.80 21.95
CA PHE A 12 3.55 -15.73 20.54
C PHE A 12 5.01 -16.10 20.31
N VAL A 13 5.27 -16.96 19.34
CA VAL A 13 6.61 -17.39 18.92
C VAL A 13 6.83 -16.97 17.48
N GLY A 14 8.02 -16.51 17.13
CA GLY A 14 8.35 -16.20 15.73
C GLY A 14 8.11 -17.43 14.84
N ALA A 15 7.46 -17.25 13.69
CA ALA A 15 7.08 -18.36 12.81
C ALA A 15 8.26 -19.26 12.43
N GLY A 16 9.44 -18.69 12.23
CA GLY A 16 10.67 -19.44 11.95
C GLY A 16 11.17 -20.34 13.12
N ASN A 17 10.66 -20.12 14.34
CA ASN A 17 11.03 -20.88 15.54
C ASN A 17 9.90 -21.78 16.05
N HIS A 18 8.69 -21.61 15.51
CA HIS A 18 7.52 -22.39 15.92
C HIS A 18 7.53 -23.78 15.28
N SER A 19 7.38 -24.84 16.09
CA SER A 19 7.46 -26.25 15.63
C SER A 19 6.44 -26.59 14.56
N GLU A 20 5.19 -26.21 14.75
CA GLU A 20 4.11 -26.47 13.79
C GLU A 20 4.24 -25.63 12.50
N ALA A 21 4.67 -24.37 12.61
CA ALA A 21 4.89 -23.52 11.46
C ALA A 21 6.02 -24.05 10.54
N LYS A 22 7.05 -24.68 11.11
CA LYS A 22 8.14 -25.32 10.36
C LYS A 22 7.71 -26.53 9.52
N LYS A 23 6.61 -27.19 9.89
CA LYS A 23 6.06 -28.34 9.15
C LYS A 23 5.33 -27.90 7.88
N ILE A 24 4.92 -26.65 7.78
CA ILE A 24 4.19 -26.11 6.64
C ILE A 24 5.17 -25.88 5.49
N ALA A 25 4.89 -26.50 4.35
CA ALA A 25 5.69 -26.32 3.15
C ALA A 25 5.65 -24.86 2.68
N GLN A 26 6.80 -24.30 2.33
CA GLN A 26 6.91 -22.94 1.79
C GLN A 26 6.53 -22.96 0.30
N THR A 27 5.26 -22.72 -0.01
CA THR A 27 4.72 -22.78 -1.38
C THR A 27 4.70 -21.42 -2.08
N LEU A 28 4.79 -20.33 -1.33
CA LEU A 28 4.78 -18.97 -1.88
C LEU A 28 6.19 -18.54 -2.32
N PRO A 29 6.30 -17.85 -3.47
CA PRO A 29 7.57 -17.28 -3.92
C PRO A 29 8.11 -16.30 -2.88
N ARG A 30 9.44 -16.20 -2.81
CA ARG A 30 10.13 -15.32 -1.87
C ARG A 30 10.75 -14.14 -2.62
N ALA A 31 10.55 -12.94 -2.10
CA ALA A 31 11.28 -11.77 -2.54
C ALA A 31 12.69 -11.75 -1.94
N ASN A 32 13.65 -11.26 -2.73
CA ASN A 32 15.05 -11.10 -2.30
C ASN A 32 15.25 -9.90 -1.34
N GLY A 33 14.17 -9.34 -0.84
CA GLY A 33 14.15 -8.12 -0.05
C GLY A 33 13.54 -6.96 -0.81
N HIS A 34 12.84 -6.10 -0.09
CA HIS A 34 12.00 -5.05 -0.65
C HIS A 34 12.74 -4.10 -1.62
N PHE A 35 13.90 -3.59 -1.22
CA PHE A 35 14.71 -2.70 -2.08
C PHE A 35 15.34 -3.43 -3.28
N ARG A 36 15.75 -4.68 -3.06
CA ARG A 36 16.36 -5.49 -4.12
C ARG A 36 15.36 -5.84 -5.20
N GLU A 37 14.17 -6.25 -4.82
CA GLU A 37 13.05 -6.51 -5.73
C GLU A 37 12.75 -5.30 -6.62
N TRP A 38 12.74 -4.11 -6.02
CA TRP A 38 12.50 -2.86 -6.75
C TRP A 38 13.63 -2.51 -7.73
N THR A 39 14.89 -2.63 -7.30
CA THR A 39 16.04 -2.36 -8.18
C THR A 39 16.16 -3.40 -9.31
N ASP A 40 15.92 -4.67 -9.02
CA ASP A 40 15.93 -5.73 -10.03
C ASP A 40 14.81 -5.51 -11.07
N ALA A 41 13.63 -5.06 -10.63
CA ALA A 41 12.53 -4.72 -11.53
C ALA A 41 12.85 -3.55 -12.47
N ILE A 42 13.62 -2.56 -12.01
CA ILE A 42 14.07 -1.43 -12.85
C ILE A 42 15.11 -1.87 -13.89
N LEU A 43 16.05 -2.74 -13.48
CA LEU A 43 17.19 -3.13 -14.33
C LEU A 43 16.83 -4.22 -15.32
N ASP A 44 15.97 -5.16 -14.92
CA ASP A 44 15.70 -6.41 -15.65
C ASP A 44 14.27 -6.48 -16.20
N ASP A 45 13.51 -5.38 -16.18
CA ASP A 45 12.07 -5.34 -16.53
C ASP A 45 11.25 -6.38 -15.75
N GLY A 46 11.66 -6.65 -14.52
CA GLY A 46 11.06 -7.64 -13.63
C GLY A 46 9.74 -7.17 -13.05
N LYS A 47 9.00 -8.10 -12.44
CA LYS A 47 7.74 -7.82 -11.74
C LYS A 47 7.98 -7.73 -10.24
N THR A 48 7.41 -6.73 -9.61
CA THR A 48 7.37 -6.61 -8.15
C THR A 48 6.12 -7.25 -7.57
N PHE A 49 6.19 -7.72 -6.31
CA PHE A 49 5.00 -8.20 -5.58
C PHE A 49 4.04 -7.07 -5.21
N ALA A 50 4.54 -5.84 -5.14
CA ALA A 50 3.75 -4.64 -4.86
C ALA A 50 3.95 -3.60 -5.99
N PRO A 51 3.39 -3.83 -7.19
CA PRO A 51 3.49 -2.89 -8.28
C PRO A 51 2.77 -1.58 -7.97
N PHE A 52 3.17 -0.50 -8.66
CA PHE A 52 2.62 0.83 -8.43
C PHE A 52 1.11 0.93 -8.70
N GLU A 53 0.57 0.09 -9.56
CA GLU A 53 -0.88 0.01 -9.80
C GLU A 53 -1.64 -0.32 -8.50
N ILE A 54 -1.13 -1.26 -7.72
CA ILE A 54 -1.73 -1.62 -6.43
C ILE A 54 -1.38 -0.58 -5.37
N GLY A 55 -0.11 -0.23 -5.23
CA GLY A 55 0.37 0.72 -4.24
C GLY A 55 -0.21 2.13 -4.41
N GLY A 56 -0.32 2.59 -5.66
CA GLY A 56 -0.94 3.86 -6.02
C GLY A 56 -2.41 3.90 -5.65
N HIS A 57 -3.16 2.84 -6.00
CA HIS A 57 -4.59 2.76 -5.70
C HIS A 57 -4.87 2.71 -4.19
N LEU A 58 -4.07 1.96 -3.41
CA LEU A 58 -4.15 1.97 -1.95
C LEU A 58 -3.89 3.37 -1.36
N THR A 59 -2.89 4.07 -1.90
CA THR A 59 -2.57 5.44 -1.49
C THR A 59 -3.69 6.40 -1.81
N GLU A 60 -4.29 6.29 -2.98
CA GLU A 60 -5.46 7.08 -3.41
C GLU A 60 -6.64 6.94 -2.45
N ILE A 61 -6.98 5.69 -2.07
CA ILE A 61 -8.03 5.41 -1.09
C ILE A 61 -7.74 6.11 0.25
N GLY A 62 -6.50 6.00 0.76
CA GLY A 62 -6.09 6.65 2.00
C GLY A 62 -6.15 8.18 1.93
N LEU A 63 -5.65 8.76 0.85
CA LEU A 63 -5.61 10.22 0.66
C LEU A 63 -7.00 10.81 0.40
N SER A 64 -7.89 10.13 -0.34
CA SER A 64 -9.28 10.56 -0.50
C SER A 64 -10.02 10.62 0.83
N GLY A 65 -9.75 9.69 1.75
CA GLY A 65 -10.25 9.73 3.12
C GLY A 65 -9.78 10.99 3.89
N ILE A 66 -8.52 11.41 3.70
CA ILE A 66 -8.01 12.66 4.31
C ILE A 66 -8.73 13.89 3.75
N VAL A 67 -9.02 13.91 2.45
CA VAL A 67 -9.80 14.99 1.82
C VAL A 67 -11.21 15.05 2.43
N ALA A 68 -11.87 13.89 2.58
CA ALA A 68 -13.18 13.80 3.23
C ALA A 68 -13.18 14.35 4.66
N LEU A 69 -12.16 14.01 5.44
CA LEU A 69 -11.98 14.52 6.81
C LEU A 69 -11.78 16.03 6.86
N LYS A 70 -10.98 16.59 5.94
CA LYS A 70 -10.75 18.04 5.88
C LYS A 70 -12.00 18.82 5.49
N LEU A 71 -12.82 18.28 4.60
CA LEU A 71 -14.06 18.89 4.15
C LEU A 71 -15.25 18.55 5.06
N GLN A 72 -15.07 17.62 6.01
CA GLN A 72 -16.10 17.13 6.93
C GLN A 72 -17.38 16.65 6.22
N GLN A 73 -17.22 16.01 5.06
CA GLN A 73 -18.35 15.49 4.27
C GLN A 73 -17.98 14.23 3.52
N ASN A 74 -19.00 13.46 3.14
CA ASN A 74 -18.83 12.26 2.34
C ASN A 74 -18.44 12.63 0.91
N LEU A 75 -17.41 11.97 0.38
CA LEU A 75 -16.97 12.15 -1.00
C LEU A 75 -17.50 11.03 -1.89
N LYS A 76 -17.98 11.38 -3.09
CA LYS A 76 -18.12 10.46 -4.22
C LYS A 76 -16.89 10.62 -5.09
N TRP A 77 -15.90 9.75 -4.84
CA TRP A 77 -14.61 9.82 -5.51
C TRP A 77 -14.68 9.18 -6.90
N ASP A 78 -14.04 9.81 -7.86
CA ASP A 78 -13.83 9.32 -9.21
C ASP A 78 -12.33 9.12 -9.42
N GLY A 79 -11.88 7.86 -9.39
CA GLY A 79 -10.46 7.50 -9.51
C GLY A 79 -9.89 7.77 -10.91
N GLU A 80 -10.70 7.70 -11.97
CA GLU A 80 -10.23 7.94 -13.34
C GLU A 80 -9.86 9.42 -13.54
N THR A 81 -10.67 10.32 -13.01
CA THR A 81 -10.43 11.78 -13.14
C THR A 81 -9.70 12.37 -11.94
N MET A 82 -9.48 11.58 -10.87
CA MET A 82 -8.91 12.03 -9.59
C MET A 82 -9.66 13.23 -9.01
N LYS A 83 -11.01 13.15 -8.97
CA LYS A 83 -11.89 14.23 -8.51
C LYS A 83 -12.99 13.74 -7.59
N ALA A 84 -13.43 14.62 -6.70
CA ALA A 84 -14.66 14.42 -5.92
C ALA A 84 -15.86 14.96 -6.71
N LYS A 85 -16.81 14.08 -7.08
CA LYS A 85 -18.00 14.47 -7.85
C LYS A 85 -18.85 15.47 -7.08
N GLY A 86 -19.08 16.65 -7.68
CA GLY A 86 -19.94 17.69 -7.12
C GLY A 86 -19.32 18.52 -5.99
N ILE A 87 -18.01 18.42 -5.75
CA ILE A 87 -17.30 19.14 -4.69
C ILE A 87 -16.02 19.79 -5.25
N PRO A 88 -16.12 20.97 -5.92
CA PRO A 88 -14.96 21.63 -6.52
C PRO A 88 -13.86 22.00 -5.53
N GLU A 89 -14.21 22.26 -4.26
CA GLU A 89 -13.25 22.59 -3.20
C GLU A 89 -12.28 21.45 -2.92
N ALA A 90 -12.67 20.21 -3.20
CA ALA A 90 -11.80 19.05 -3.08
C ALA A 90 -10.61 19.12 -4.05
N ASP A 91 -10.78 19.69 -5.24
CA ASP A 91 -9.72 19.79 -6.25
C ASP A 91 -8.52 20.61 -5.75
N ALA A 92 -8.76 21.64 -4.94
CA ALA A 92 -7.70 22.46 -4.33
C ALA A 92 -6.89 21.68 -3.27
N LEU A 93 -7.48 20.66 -2.66
CA LEU A 93 -6.80 19.80 -1.69
C LEU A 93 -6.04 18.65 -2.38
N VAL A 94 -6.49 18.21 -3.54
CA VAL A 94 -5.88 17.12 -4.31
C VAL A 94 -4.69 17.60 -5.13
N ARG A 95 -4.79 18.79 -5.72
CA ARG A 95 -3.77 19.33 -6.62
C ARG A 95 -3.03 20.50 -5.97
N LYS A 96 -1.74 20.27 -5.69
CA LYS A 96 -0.85 21.34 -5.26
C LYS A 96 -0.54 22.26 -6.45
N GLN A 97 -0.73 23.57 -6.28
CA GLN A 97 -0.21 24.54 -7.24
C GLN A 97 1.31 24.58 -7.15
N ASN A 98 1.97 24.24 -8.24
CA ASN A 98 3.42 24.33 -8.35
C ASN A 98 3.85 25.80 -8.48
N ARG A 99 5.05 26.12 -7.98
CA ARG A 99 5.65 27.43 -8.19
C ARG A 99 5.94 27.61 -9.67
N THR A 100 5.52 28.73 -10.26
CA THR A 100 5.68 29.05 -11.69
C THR A 100 7.14 29.11 -12.16
N ARG A 101 8.11 29.18 -11.24
CA ARG A 101 9.55 29.25 -11.55
C ARG A 101 10.23 27.91 -11.89
N TRP A 102 9.49 26.78 -11.82
CA TRP A 102 10.06 25.44 -12.01
C TRP A 102 9.43 24.66 -13.17
N LEU A 103 8.75 25.38 -14.06
CA LEU A 103 8.24 24.87 -15.33
C LEU A 103 9.00 25.52 -16.46
#